data_3834619c53244ea1e0116a64952c354d
#
_entry.id   3834619c53244ea1e0116a64952c354d
#
_cell.length_a   1.000
_cell.length_b   1.000
_cell.length_c   1.000
_cell.angle_alpha   90.00
_cell.angle_beta   90.00
_cell.angle_gamma   90.00
#
_symmetry.space_group_name_H-M   'P 1'
#
loop_
_entity.id
_entity.type
_entity.pdbx_description
1 polymer ?
#
loop_
_entity_poly.entity_id
_entity_poly.type
_entity_poly.pdbx_seq_one_letter_code
_entity_poly.pdbx_strand_id
1 'polypeptide(L)'
;WTVEANPGTLDETKVDVLARGGVNRVSLGAQSFQPALLKALERNHTPEEVPRALDLIRPRFPYWSFDLIFGVPGSNPSMWADDVETALALEPSHLSCYGLVFEKGTALWKQERAGLVSPVDEEFEREMYEHTIDRLAAEGLVMYEISNFARPGHESKHNLVYWTNDAYFGVGLGAARYLRGVRSSNTRDLPTYLKKLNEGREATGPTETLDAEARARETAVLMLRRTVIGLDRDDFFKRTGFAFDAIAGDALVKHRRGGLLEDDEIRVRFTREGLFLADTVLSDLV
;
A
#
# COMPACT_ATOMS: atom_id res chain seq x y z
N TRP A 1 -12.41 -7.40 -8.61
CA TRP A 1 -11.10 -7.86 -9.05
C TRP A 1 -10.27 -6.68 -9.55
N THR A 2 -9.10 -6.44 -8.91
CA THR A 2 -8.15 -5.38 -9.25
C THR A 2 -7.01 -5.95 -10.11
N VAL A 3 -6.58 -5.18 -11.09
CA VAL A 3 -5.36 -5.41 -11.88
C VAL A 3 -4.48 -4.18 -11.77
N GLU A 4 -3.19 -4.38 -11.49
CA GLU A 4 -2.16 -3.34 -11.57
C GLU A 4 -1.63 -3.26 -13.00
N ALA A 5 -1.43 -2.04 -13.50
CA ALA A 5 -0.94 -1.79 -14.85
C ALA A 5 0.05 -0.63 -14.88
N ASN A 6 0.98 -0.67 -15.84
CA ASN A 6 1.81 0.48 -16.15
C ASN A 6 1.23 1.23 -17.36
N PRO A 7 1.30 2.58 -17.42
CA PRO A 7 0.68 3.38 -18.47
C PRO A 7 1.01 2.91 -19.90
N GLY A 8 2.28 2.71 -20.21
CA GLY A 8 2.74 2.30 -21.55
C GLY A 8 2.49 0.83 -21.92
N THR A 9 1.85 0.03 -21.04
CA THR A 9 1.63 -1.40 -21.30
C THR A 9 0.22 -1.76 -21.73
N LEU A 10 -0.73 -0.83 -21.63
CA LEU A 10 -2.12 -1.04 -21.99
C LEU A 10 -2.39 -0.71 -23.46
N ASP A 11 -3.22 -1.52 -24.08
CA ASP A 11 -3.81 -1.31 -25.40
C ASP A 11 -5.29 -1.76 -25.39
N GLU A 12 -6.05 -1.42 -26.42
CA GLU A 12 -7.47 -1.78 -26.53
C GLU A 12 -7.73 -3.28 -26.37
N THR A 13 -6.90 -4.11 -26.97
CA THR A 13 -7.06 -5.57 -26.90
C THR A 13 -6.92 -6.08 -25.47
N LYS A 14 -5.91 -5.60 -24.73
CA LYS A 14 -5.66 -6.00 -23.34
C LYS A 14 -6.79 -5.53 -22.43
N VAL A 15 -7.21 -4.27 -22.52
CA VAL A 15 -8.28 -3.76 -21.66
C VAL A 15 -9.60 -4.45 -21.93
N ASP A 16 -9.90 -4.81 -23.20
CA ASP A 16 -11.08 -5.59 -23.55
C ASP A 16 -11.03 -7.03 -23.00
N VAL A 17 -9.86 -7.67 -23.02
CA VAL A 17 -9.68 -9.01 -22.42
C VAL A 17 -9.87 -8.94 -20.91
N LEU A 18 -9.28 -7.94 -20.23
CA LEU A 18 -9.43 -7.74 -18.80
C LEU A 18 -10.90 -7.50 -18.39
N ALA A 19 -11.59 -6.62 -19.11
CA ALA A 19 -12.99 -6.32 -18.86
C ALA A 19 -13.90 -7.55 -19.05
N ARG A 20 -13.73 -8.28 -20.15
CA ARG A 20 -14.45 -9.55 -20.38
C ARG A 20 -14.10 -10.63 -19.37
N GLY A 21 -12.89 -10.60 -18.81
CA GLY A 21 -12.46 -11.49 -17.75
C GLY A 21 -13.06 -11.19 -16.38
N GLY A 22 -13.82 -10.07 -16.23
CA GLY A 22 -14.47 -9.67 -14.99
C GLY A 22 -13.63 -8.77 -14.09
N VAL A 23 -12.52 -8.22 -14.59
CA VAL A 23 -11.78 -7.14 -13.90
C VAL A 23 -12.70 -5.93 -13.80
N ASN A 24 -12.78 -5.32 -12.61
CA ASN A 24 -13.62 -4.16 -12.37
C ASN A 24 -12.86 -2.96 -11.76
N ARG A 25 -11.55 -3.12 -11.50
CA ARG A 25 -10.67 -2.06 -10.99
C ARG A 25 -9.29 -2.16 -11.66
N VAL A 26 -8.76 -1.02 -12.06
CA VAL A 26 -7.37 -0.90 -12.55
C VAL A 26 -6.62 0.08 -11.66
N SER A 27 -5.47 -0.34 -11.11
CA SER A 27 -4.51 0.54 -10.45
C SER A 27 -3.40 0.85 -11.44
N LEU A 28 -3.20 2.13 -11.74
CA LEU A 28 -2.26 2.59 -12.75
C LEU A 28 -1.01 3.17 -12.09
N GLY A 29 0.11 2.49 -12.24
CA GLY A 29 1.40 2.90 -11.69
C GLY A 29 1.98 4.12 -12.40
N ALA A 30 1.42 5.31 -12.18
CA ALA A 30 1.91 6.57 -12.74
C ALA A 30 3.24 6.99 -12.08
N GLN A 31 3.36 6.79 -10.77
CA GLN A 31 4.51 7.04 -9.90
C GLN A 31 4.86 8.52 -9.75
N SER A 32 4.97 9.28 -10.84
CA SER A 32 5.19 10.73 -10.91
C SER A 32 4.77 11.25 -12.28
N PHE A 33 4.52 12.55 -12.40
CA PHE A 33 4.34 13.26 -13.68
C PHE A 33 5.57 14.09 -14.05
N GLN A 34 6.67 13.96 -13.29
CA GLN A 34 7.95 14.61 -13.55
C GLN A 34 8.88 13.68 -14.32
N PRO A 35 9.30 13.99 -15.57
CA PRO A 35 10.16 13.10 -16.35
C PRO A 35 11.47 12.75 -15.65
N ALA A 36 12.03 13.68 -14.86
CA ALA A 36 13.27 13.44 -14.11
C ALA A 36 13.08 12.41 -13.01
N LEU A 37 11.94 12.42 -12.31
CA LEU A 37 11.63 11.47 -11.24
C LEU A 37 11.26 10.09 -11.80
N LEU A 38 10.53 10.02 -12.92
CA LEU A 38 10.30 8.77 -13.63
C LEU A 38 11.61 8.09 -14.04
N LYS A 39 12.57 8.89 -14.54
CA LYS A 39 13.90 8.38 -14.87
C LYS A 39 14.65 7.87 -13.64
N ALA A 40 14.58 8.58 -12.51
CA ALA A 40 15.20 8.15 -11.24
C ALA A 40 14.58 6.84 -10.72
N LEU A 41 13.29 6.64 -10.94
CA LEU A 41 12.55 5.41 -10.61
C LEU A 41 12.70 4.30 -11.67
N GLU A 42 13.53 4.49 -12.69
CA GLU A 42 13.75 3.55 -13.80
C GLU A 42 12.43 3.17 -14.52
N ARG A 43 11.49 4.13 -14.62
CA ARG A 43 10.23 3.94 -15.34
C ARG A 43 10.40 4.21 -16.84
N ASN A 44 9.77 3.36 -17.65
CA ASN A 44 9.87 3.42 -19.11
C ASN A 44 8.75 4.22 -19.77
N HIS A 45 7.74 4.65 -19.01
CA HIS A 45 6.64 5.46 -19.53
C HIS A 45 6.91 6.95 -19.36
N THR A 46 6.18 7.76 -20.13
CA THR A 46 6.20 9.22 -20.02
C THR A 46 4.92 9.73 -19.33
N PRO A 47 4.91 10.98 -18.81
CA PRO A 47 3.71 11.55 -18.20
C PRO A 47 2.49 11.56 -19.13
N GLU A 48 2.69 11.77 -20.44
CA GLU A 48 1.63 11.83 -21.46
C GLU A 48 0.96 10.48 -21.70
N GLU A 49 1.59 9.38 -21.34
CA GLU A 49 1.02 8.04 -21.47
C GLU A 49 -0.03 7.76 -20.38
N VAL A 50 -0.02 8.49 -19.24
CA VAL A 50 -1.01 8.33 -18.17
C VAL A 50 -2.42 8.70 -18.65
N PRO A 51 -2.70 9.91 -19.17
CA PRO A 51 -4.02 10.22 -19.69
C PRO A 51 -4.45 9.32 -20.85
N ARG A 52 -3.53 8.91 -21.75
CA ARG A 52 -3.83 7.94 -22.83
C ARG A 52 -4.29 6.59 -22.28
N ALA A 53 -3.63 6.10 -21.22
CA ALA A 53 -4.07 4.87 -20.55
C ALA A 53 -5.46 5.04 -19.91
N LEU A 54 -5.76 6.22 -19.33
CA LEU A 54 -7.09 6.51 -18.78
C LEU A 54 -8.18 6.53 -19.83
N ASP A 55 -7.90 7.01 -21.05
CA ASP A 55 -8.87 6.99 -22.15
C ASP A 55 -9.29 5.55 -22.51
N LEU A 56 -8.40 4.58 -22.31
CA LEU A 56 -8.69 3.15 -22.47
C LEU A 56 -9.44 2.56 -21.27
N ILE A 57 -9.10 3.01 -20.04
CA ILE A 57 -9.59 2.46 -18.77
C ILE A 57 -11.01 2.94 -18.47
N ARG A 58 -11.25 4.26 -18.52
CA ARG A 58 -12.51 4.88 -18.09
C ARG A 58 -13.78 4.31 -18.74
N PRO A 59 -13.81 4.00 -20.04
CA PRO A 59 -15.01 3.44 -20.65
C PRO A 59 -15.31 1.99 -20.26
N ARG A 60 -14.33 1.27 -19.68
CA ARG A 60 -14.41 -0.17 -19.49
C ARG A 60 -14.45 -0.62 -18.04
N PHE A 61 -13.89 0.19 -17.13
CA PHE A 61 -13.76 -0.16 -15.71
C PHE A 61 -14.44 0.88 -14.82
N PRO A 62 -15.34 0.45 -13.91
CA PRO A 62 -16.06 1.36 -13.00
C PRO A 62 -15.12 1.96 -11.93
N TYR A 63 -13.98 1.31 -11.65
CA TYR A 63 -13.03 1.77 -10.65
C TYR A 63 -11.62 1.82 -11.24
N TRP A 64 -10.91 2.88 -10.92
CA TRP A 64 -9.50 3.03 -11.27
C TRP A 64 -8.80 3.95 -10.25
N SER A 65 -7.50 3.82 -10.17
CA SER A 65 -6.65 4.58 -9.25
C SER A 65 -5.30 4.86 -9.88
N PHE A 66 -4.59 5.82 -9.30
CA PHE A 66 -3.16 6.01 -9.55
C PHE A 66 -2.35 5.58 -8.34
N ASP A 67 -1.13 5.13 -8.61
CA ASP A 67 -0.09 4.96 -7.62
C ASP A 67 0.98 6.01 -7.87
N LEU A 68 1.30 6.81 -6.85
CA LEU A 68 2.30 7.87 -6.85
C LEU A 68 3.35 7.60 -5.77
N ILE A 69 4.59 8.06 -5.99
CA ILE A 69 5.70 7.88 -5.06
C ILE A 69 6.31 9.24 -4.73
N PHE A 70 6.28 9.62 -3.44
CA PHE A 70 6.99 10.79 -2.94
C PHE A 70 8.34 10.42 -2.31
N GLY A 71 9.18 11.41 -2.03
CA GLY A 71 10.51 11.16 -1.46
C GLY A 71 11.52 10.58 -2.46
N VAL A 72 11.27 10.70 -3.77
CA VAL A 72 12.19 10.23 -4.80
C VAL A 72 13.46 11.08 -4.81
N PRO A 73 14.67 10.49 -4.89
CA PRO A 73 15.92 11.25 -4.97
C PRO A 73 15.88 12.36 -6.03
N GLY A 74 16.20 13.57 -5.61
CA GLY A 74 16.12 14.76 -6.46
C GLY A 74 14.76 15.45 -6.50
N SER A 75 13.74 14.91 -5.82
CA SER A 75 12.46 15.61 -5.64
C SER A 75 12.51 16.63 -4.51
N ASN A 76 11.53 17.51 -4.49
CA ASN A 76 11.27 18.49 -3.44
C ASN A 76 9.77 18.68 -3.24
N PRO A 77 9.31 19.35 -2.16
CA PRO A 77 7.89 19.54 -1.89
C PRO A 77 7.09 20.18 -3.02
N SER A 78 7.67 21.13 -3.76
CA SER A 78 6.99 21.77 -4.89
C SER A 78 6.73 20.81 -6.06
N MET A 79 7.71 19.99 -6.41
CA MET A 79 7.55 18.96 -7.46
C MET A 79 6.47 17.93 -7.08
N TRP A 80 6.43 17.57 -5.81
CA TRP A 80 5.40 16.66 -5.30
C TRP A 80 4.01 17.29 -5.33
N ALA A 81 3.89 18.56 -4.93
CA ALA A 81 2.63 19.29 -5.03
C ALA A 81 2.12 19.35 -6.47
N ASP A 82 3.00 19.58 -7.45
CA ASP A 82 2.65 19.56 -8.88
C ASP A 82 2.18 18.18 -9.33
N ASP A 83 2.79 17.09 -8.84
CA ASP A 83 2.37 15.72 -9.12
C ASP A 83 0.95 15.44 -8.56
N VAL A 84 0.67 15.87 -7.32
CA VAL A 84 -0.64 15.74 -6.69
C VAL A 84 -1.71 16.53 -7.46
N GLU A 85 -1.44 17.78 -7.83
CA GLU A 85 -2.37 18.60 -8.62
C GLU A 85 -2.62 18.00 -10.01
N THR A 86 -1.58 17.49 -10.66
CA THR A 86 -1.72 16.81 -11.96
C THR A 86 -2.59 15.56 -11.83
N ALA A 87 -2.39 14.77 -10.78
CA ALA A 87 -3.23 13.61 -10.51
C ALA A 87 -4.70 14.00 -10.25
N LEU A 88 -4.93 15.03 -9.43
CA LEU A 88 -6.27 15.53 -9.10
C LEU A 88 -7.01 16.07 -10.33
N ALA A 89 -6.31 16.74 -11.26
CA ALA A 89 -6.88 17.21 -12.52
C ALA A 89 -7.43 16.09 -13.41
N LEU A 90 -6.99 14.85 -13.17
CA LEU A 90 -7.49 13.66 -13.84
C LEU A 90 -8.70 13.03 -13.12
N GLU A 91 -9.21 13.65 -12.06
CA GLU A 91 -10.44 13.28 -11.33
C GLU A 91 -10.45 11.84 -10.77
N PRO A 92 -9.40 11.40 -10.04
CA PRO A 92 -9.39 10.05 -9.47
C PRO A 92 -10.43 9.90 -8.36
N SER A 93 -10.95 8.68 -8.21
CA SER A 93 -11.74 8.30 -7.03
C SER A 93 -10.91 7.63 -5.94
N HIS A 94 -9.66 7.28 -6.24
CA HIS A 94 -8.71 6.66 -5.34
C HIS A 94 -7.28 7.00 -5.79
N LEU A 95 -6.41 7.29 -4.81
CA LEU A 95 -4.97 7.49 -4.98
C LEU A 95 -4.21 6.66 -3.96
N SER A 96 -3.13 6.03 -4.41
CA SER A 96 -2.11 5.46 -3.53
C SER A 96 -0.89 6.38 -3.57
N CYS A 97 -0.46 6.90 -2.41
CA CYS A 97 0.70 7.77 -2.29
C CYS A 97 1.68 7.13 -1.31
N TYR A 98 2.76 6.60 -1.85
CA TYR A 98 3.77 5.88 -1.08
C TYR A 98 5.03 6.73 -0.89
N GLY A 99 5.59 6.73 0.32
CA GLY A 99 6.98 7.14 0.53
C GLY A 99 7.93 6.16 -0.14
N LEU A 100 8.99 6.66 -0.76
CA LEU A 100 9.98 5.80 -1.41
C LEU A 100 10.72 4.94 -0.38
N VAL A 101 10.75 3.65 -0.62
CA VAL A 101 11.55 2.70 0.16
C VAL A 101 12.68 2.14 -0.69
N PHE A 102 13.92 2.21 -0.18
CA PHE A 102 15.10 1.61 -0.81
C PHE A 102 15.14 0.10 -0.55
N GLU A 103 14.38 -0.67 -1.32
CA GLU A 103 14.28 -2.11 -1.14
C GLU A 103 15.57 -2.83 -1.50
N LYS A 104 16.07 -3.68 -0.59
CA LYS A 104 17.28 -4.48 -0.78
C LYS A 104 17.25 -5.28 -2.07
N GLY A 105 18.29 -5.11 -2.88
CA GLY A 105 18.47 -5.83 -4.15
C GLY A 105 18.02 -5.06 -5.39
N THR A 106 17.25 -3.97 -5.24
CA THR A 106 16.88 -3.08 -6.35
C THR A 106 18.09 -2.29 -6.86
N ALA A 107 17.99 -1.72 -8.06
CA ALA A 107 19.02 -0.85 -8.60
C ALA A 107 19.17 0.42 -7.76
N LEU A 108 18.07 1.04 -7.36
CA LEU A 108 18.06 2.25 -6.55
C LEU A 108 18.70 2.02 -5.18
N TRP A 109 18.46 0.89 -4.52
CA TRP A 109 19.13 0.51 -3.27
C TRP A 109 20.65 0.35 -3.48
N LYS A 110 21.09 -0.23 -4.62
CA LYS A 110 22.52 -0.36 -4.92
C LYS A 110 23.16 1.00 -5.15
N GLN A 111 22.46 1.94 -5.80
CA GLN A 111 22.95 3.29 -6.02
C GLN A 111 23.07 4.07 -4.70
N GLU A 112 22.09 3.96 -3.81
CA GLU A 112 22.12 4.54 -2.45
C GLU A 112 23.31 4.00 -1.67
N ARG A 113 23.50 2.67 -1.64
CA ARG A 113 24.65 2.02 -0.96
C ARG A 113 26.00 2.41 -1.55
N ALA A 114 26.05 2.77 -2.81
CA ALA A 114 27.24 3.28 -3.49
C ALA A 114 27.46 4.79 -3.32
N GLY A 115 26.56 5.50 -2.62
CA GLY A 115 26.61 6.95 -2.46
C GLY A 115 26.33 7.74 -3.75
N LEU A 116 25.73 7.12 -4.74
CA LEU A 116 25.37 7.75 -6.02
C LEU A 116 24.06 8.52 -5.97
N VAL A 117 23.18 8.14 -5.05
CA VAL A 117 21.94 8.84 -4.73
C VAL A 117 21.78 8.92 -3.21
N SER A 118 21.06 9.92 -2.73
CA SER A 118 20.72 10.07 -1.32
C SER A 118 19.21 10.13 -1.16
N PRO A 119 18.65 9.61 -0.06
CA PRO A 119 17.27 9.87 0.33
C PRO A 119 17.00 11.38 0.35
N VAL A 120 15.75 11.73 0.19
CA VAL A 120 15.28 13.10 0.43
C VAL A 120 15.38 13.39 1.94
N ASP A 121 15.53 14.67 2.29
CA ASP A 121 15.51 15.12 3.68
C ASP A 121 14.19 14.70 4.37
N GLU A 122 14.28 14.21 5.60
CA GLU A 122 13.11 13.73 6.35
C GLU A 122 12.05 14.81 6.57
N GLU A 123 12.47 16.09 6.72
CA GLU A 123 11.52 17.22 6.83
C GLU A 123 10.77 17.43 5.52
N PHE A 124 11.43 17.30 4.38
CA PHE A 124 10.77 17.37 3.07
C PHE A 124 9.83 16.20 2.84
N GLU A 125 10.22 14.99 3.22
CA GLU A 125 9.34 13.82 3.13
C GLU A 125 8.09 13.99 3.99
N ARG A 126 8.25 14.49 5.21
CA ARG A 126 7.14 14.85 6.09
C ARG A 126 6.25 15.91 5.45
N GLU A 127 6.82 17.01 4.94
CA GLU A 127 6.06 18.08 4.27
C GLU A 127 5.25 17.56 3.08
N MET A 128 5.84 16.68 2.26
CA MET A 128 5.15 16.02 1.15
C MET A 128 3.96 15.19 1.63
N TYR A 129 4.14 14.44 2.71
CA TYR A 129 3.07 13.60 3.26
C TYR A 129 1.96 14.43 3.91
N GLU A 130 2.30 15.49 4.65
CA GLU A 130 1.34 16.44 5.21
C GLU A 130 0.52 17.11 4.12
N HIS A 131 1.18 17.61 3.07
CA HIS A 131 0.53 18.18 1.90
C HIS A 131 -0.44 17.19 1.25
N THR A 132 -0.03 15.92 1.10
CA THR A 132 -0.87 14.87 0.53
C THR A 132 -2.15 14.69 1.33
N ILE A 133 -2.05 14.55 2.66
CA ILE A 133 -3.19 14.35 3.55
C ILE A 133 -4.17 15.52 3.42
N ASP A 134 -3.67 16.75 3.54
CA ASP A 134 -4.52 17.94 3.55
C ASP A 134 -5.13 18.22 2.18
N ARG A 135 -4.33 18.12 1.13
CA ARG A 135 -4.78 18.44 -0.23
C ARG A 135 -5.82 17.43 -0.75
N LEU A 136 -5.58 16.13 -0.51
CA LEU A 136 -6.52 15.09 -0.94
C LEU A 136 -7.81 15.13 -0.12
N ALA A 137 -7.72 15.40 1.18
CA ALA A 137 -8.92 15.57 2.02
C ALA A 137 -9.80 16.75 1.56
N ALA A 138 -9.19 17.86 1.14
CA ALA A 138 -9.91 19.02 0.58
C ALA A 138 -10.70 18.67 -0.69
N GLU A 139 -10.28 17.65 -1.45
CA GLU A 139 -10.98 17.12 -2.63
C GLU A 139 -11.92 15.94 -2.32
N GLY A 140 -12.09 15.61 -1.04
CA GLY A 140 -12.95 14.52 -0.59
C GLY A 140 -12.35 13.12 -0.78
N LEU A 141 -11.04 13.03 -0.96
CA LEU A 141 -10.27 11.78 -0.94
C LEU A 141 -9.75 11.58 0.49
N VAL A 142 -10.43 10.75 1.27
CA VAL A 142 -10.10 10.49 2.66
C VAL A 142 -9.03 9.42 2.75
N MET A 143 -8.01 9.65 3.56
CA MET A 143 -7.00 8.64 3.89
C MET A 143 -7.66 7.53 4.72
N TYR A 144 -7.92 6.38 4.13
CA TYR A 144 -8.57 5.25 4.82
C TYR A 144 -7.57 4.24 5.39
N GLU A 145 -6.34 4.27 4.92
CA GLU A 145 -5.17 3.61 5.50
C GLU A 145 -3.90 4.39 5.12
N ILE A 146 -2.76 4.06 5.74
CA ILE A 146 -1.55 4.91 5.78
C ILE A 146 -1.07 5.43 4.39
N SER A 147 -1.25 4.66 3.32
CA SER A 147 -0.77 5.05 1.98
C SER A 147 -1.88 5.28 0.97
N ASN A 148 -3.15 5.05 1.33
CA ASN A 148 -4.24 5.05 0.37
C ASN A 148 -5.37 6.01 0.74
N PHE A 149 -5.82 6.75 -0.26
CA PHE A 149 -6.83 7.80 -0.17
C PHE A 149 -7.97 7.48 -1.15
N ALA A 150 -9.20 7.62 -0.71
CA ALA A 150 -10.37 7.32 -1.54
C ALA A 150 -11.56 8.22 -1.23
N ARG A 151 -12.40 8.46 -2.23
CA ARG A 151 -13.76 8.92 -1.99
C ARG A 151 -14.53 7.81 -1.25
N PRO A 152 -15.46 8.14 -0.34
CA PRO A 152 -16.26 7.14 0.35
C PRO A 152 -16.89 6.12 -0.62
N GLY A 153 -16.70 4.82 -0.33
CA GLY A 153 -17.18 3.73 -1.18
C GLY A 153 -16.24 3.30 -2.33
N HIS A 154 -15.08 3.97 -2.48
CA HIS A 154 -14.06 3.63 -3.48
C HIS A 154 -12.78 3.04 -2.89
N GLU A 155 -12.80 2.69 -1.60
CA GLU A 155 -11.68 2.04 -0.93
C GLU A 155 -11.35 0.70 -1.60
N SER A 156 -10.08 0.36 -1.66
CA SER A 156 -9.64 -0.93 -2.20
C SER A 156 -10.01 -2.07 -1.25
N LYS A 157 -11.07 -2.81 -1.59
CA LYS A 157 -11.49 -3.99 -0.82
C LYS A 157 -10.38 -5.04 -0.71
N HIS A 158 -9.54 -5.14 -1.72
CA HIS A 158 -8.38 -6.03 -1.72
C HIS A 158 -7.39 -5.64 -0.61
N ASN A 159 -7.04 -4.36 -0.49
CA ASN A 159 -6.13 -3.87 0.55
C ASN A 159 -6.73 -4.05 1.95
N LEU A 160 -8.04 -3.82 2.10
CA LEU A 160 -8.73 -3.97 3.38
C LEU A 160 -8.68 -5.41 3.91
N VAL A 161 -8.63 -6.44 3.05
CA VAL A 161 -8.44 -7.84 3.45
C VAL A 161 -7.11 -8.03 4.18
N TYR A 162 -6.05 -7.38 3.71
CA TYR A 162 -4.74 -7.44 4.38
C TYR A 162 -4.75 -6.70 5.72
N TRP A 163 -5.35 -5.51 5.76
CA TRP A 163 -5.39 -4.69 6.98
C TRP A 163 -6.31 -5.25 8.07
N THR A 164 -7.17 -6.19 7.74
CA THR A 164 -7.96 -6.95 8.72
C THR A 164 -7.34 -8.31 9.09
N ASN A 165 -6.18 -8.63 8.51
CA ASN A 165 -5.52 -9.94 8.62
C ASN A 165 -6.46 -11.10 8.25
N ASP A 166 -7.34 -10.88 7.27
CA ASP A 166 -8.25 -11.90 6.78
C ASP A 166 -7.52 -12.89 5.86
N ALA A 167 -8.11 -14.07 5.69
CA ALA A 167 -7.55 -15.11 4.85
C ALA A 167 -7.61 -14.73 3.36
N TYR A 168 -6.54 -15.02 2.63
CA TYR A 168 -6.49 -14.86 1.17
C TYR A 168 -5.67 -15.95 0.50
N PHE A 169 -6.00 -16.23 -0.77
CA PHE A 169 -5.29 -17.16 -1.61
C PHE A 169 -4.21 -16.47 -2.43
N GLY A 170 -3.08 -17.16 -2.63
CA GLY A 170 -2.01 -16.74 -3.54
C GLY A 170 -1.93 -17.68 -4.73
N VAL A 171 -2.23 -17.17 -5.92
CA VAL A 171 -2.16 -17.91 -7.19
C VAL A 171 -1.12 -17.24 -8.09
N GLY A 172 -0.24 -18.03 -8.64
CA GLY A 172 0.82 -17.56 -9.52
C GLY A 172 2.21 -17.60 -8.88
N LEU A 173 3.21 -17.25 -9.68
CA LEU A 173 4.62 -17.23 -9.30
C LEU A 173 4.86 -16.19 -8.20
N GLY A 174 5.51 -16.60 -7.11
CA GLY A 174 5.83 -15.71 -5.99
C GLY A 174 4.64 -15.22 -5.16
N ALA A 175 3.40 -15.57 -5.54
CA ALA A 175 2.21 -15.09 -4.84
C ALA A 175 2.15 -15.58 -3.40
N ALA A 176 1.87 -14.67 -2.48
CA ALA A 176 1.67 -14.99 -1.07
C ALA A 176 0.21 -15.41 -0.81
N ARG A 177 0.03 -16.25 0.18
CA ARG A 177 -1.28 -16.65 0.73
C ARG A 177 -1.25 -16.63 2.25
N TYR A 178 -2.41 -16.38 2.84
CA TYR A 178 -2.60 -16.48 4.29
C TYR A 178 -3.88 -17.27 4.57
N LEU A 179 -3.73 -18.47 5.08
CA LEU A 179 -4.84 -19.38 5.32
C LEU A 179 -4.68 -20.06 6.69
N ARG A 180 -5.71 -19.97 7.53
CA ARG A 180 -5.75 -20.62 8.85
C ARG A 180 -4.56 -20.28 9.76
N GLY A 181 -4.08 -19.03 9.70
CA GLY A 181 -2.94 -18.56 10.48
C GLY A 181 -1.57 -18.99 9.93
N VAL A 182 -1.53 -19.58 8.75
CA VAL A 182 -0.30 -19.95 8.06
C VAL A 182 -0.08 -19.03 6.86
N ARG A 183 1.02 -18.29 6.83
CA ARG A 183 1.48 -17.52 5.68
C ARG A 183 2.47 -18.35 4.87
N SER A 184 2.29 -18.40 3.58
CA SER A 184 3.24 -19.01 2.66
C SER A 184 3.27 -18.27 1.34
N SER A 185 4.36 -18.40 0.60
CA SER A 185 4.47 -17.89 -0.76
C SER A 185 4.81 -19.01 -1.73
N ASN A 186 4.35 -18.87 -2.96
CA ASN A 186 4.78 -19.74 -4.04
C ASN A 186 6.26 -19.48 -4.37
N THR A 187 6.94 -20.48 -4.94
CA THR A 187 8.31 -20.29 -5.42
C THR A 187 8.38 -19.13 -6.42
N ARG A 188 9.49 -18.39 -6.39
CA ARG A 188 9.78 -17.31 -7.37
C ARG A 188 10.55 -17.81 -8.59
N ASP A 189 10.97 -19.09 -8.58
CA ASP A 189 11.65 -19.72 -9.71
C ASP A 189 10.64 -20.31 -10.68
N LEU A 190 10.53 -19.75 -11.88
CA LEU A 190 9.53 -20.15 -12.87
C LEU A 190 9.66 -21.62 -13.31
N PRO A 191 10.85 -22.17 -13.61
CA PRO A 191 11.02 -23.57 -13.92
C PRO A 191 10.51 -24.49 -12.81
N THR A 192 10.86 -24.21 -11.55
CA THR A 192 10.39 -24.98 -10.38
C THR A 192 8.88 -24.86 -10.20
N TYR A 193 8.31 -23.66 -10.41
CA TYR A 193 6.86 -23.42 -10.32
C TYR A 193 6.12 -24.32 -11.32
N LEU A 194 6.49 -24.25 -12.61
CA LEU A 194 5.88 -25.02 -13.66
C LEU A 194 6.06 -26.55 -13.46
N LYS A 195 7.25 -26.99 -13.06
CA LYS A 195 7.52 -28.39 -12.74
C LYS A 195 6.59 -28.92 -11.65
N LYS A 196 6.47 -28.21 -10.53
CA LYS A 196 5.59 -28.62 -9.42
C LYS A 196 4.13 -28.72 -9.86
N LEU A 197 3.62 -27.75 -10.62
CA LEU A 197 2.24 -27.78 -11.12
C LEU A 197 1.99 -28.93 -12.09
N ASN A 198 2.92 -29.20 -13.02
CA ASN A 198 2.81 -30.31 -13.95
C ASN A 198 2.84 -31.68 -13.26
N GLU A 199 3.48 -31.76 -12.10
CA GLU A 199 3.50 -32.97 -11.24
C GLU A 199 2.29 -33.05 -10.28
N GLY A 200 1.32 -32.11 -10.40
CA GLY A 200 0.15 -32.04 -9.51
C GLY A 200 0.49 -31.65 -8.05
N ARG A 201 1.65 -31.07 -7.82
CA ARG A 201 2.12 -30.63 -6.50
C ARG A 201 1.89 -29.12 -6.30
N GLU A 202 1.66 -28.72 -5.05
CA GLU A 202 1.64 -27.31 -4.71
C GLU A 202 3.00 -26.65 -4.98
N ALA A 203 2.98 -25.45 -5.58
CA ALA A 203 4.17 -24.67 -5.84
C ALA A 203 4.69 -23.90 -4.61
N THR A 204 4.26 -24.31 -3.39
CA THR A 204 4.61 -23.67 -2.12
C THR A 204 6.13 -23.61 -1.91
N GLY A 205 6.60 -22.44 -1.54
CA GLY A 205 7.96 -22.11 -1.11
C GLY A 205 8.03 -21.90 0.40
N PRO A 206 8.61 -20.78 0.90
CA PRO A 206 8.70 -20.49 2.31
C PRO A 206 7.33 -20.44 2.98
N THR A 207 7.28 -20.95 4.22
CA THR A 207 6.06 -20.98 5.04
C THR A 207 6.39 -20.47 6.44
N GLU A 208 5.51 -19.65 6.99
CA GLU A 208 5.59 -19.07 8.33
C GLU A 208 4.31 -19.42 9.10
N THR A 209 4.47 -19.80 10.35
CA THR A 209 3.36 -20.01 11.28
C THR A 209 3.69 -19.27 12.56
N LEU A 210 2.86 -18.32 12.91
CA LEU A 210 2.97 -17.58 14.17
C LEU A 210 2.17 -18.32 15.25
N ASP A 211 2.64 -18.26 16.49
CA ASP A 211 1.82 -18.64 17.63
C ASP A 211 0.64 -17.68 17.81
N ALA A 212 -0.26 -17.99 18.74
CA ALA A 212 -1.49 -17.23 18.88
C ALA A 212 -1.26 -15.76 19.30
N GLU A 213 -0.28 -15.51 20.18
CA GLU A 213 0.02 -14.16 20.65
C GLU A 213 0.74 -13.36 19.55
N ALA A 214 1.76 -13.91 18.91
CA ALA A 214 2.47 -13.27 17.82
C ALA A 214 1.50 -12.92 16.66
N ARG A 215 0.56 -13.80 16.34
CA ARG A 215 -0.49 -13.53 15.37
C ARG A 215 -1.44 -12.42 15.82
N ALA A 216 -1.77 -12.35 17.10
CA ALA A 216 -2.60 -11.28 17.63
C ALA A 216 -1.86 -9.92 17.54
N ARG A 217 -0.56 -9.88 17.87
CA ARG A 217 0.28 -8.67 17.71
C ARG A 217 0.35 -8.22 16.26
N GLU A 218 0.60 -9.13 15.34
CA GLU A 218 0.56 -8.83 13.89
C GLU A 218 -0.81 -8.29 13.45
N THR A 219 -1.90 -8.89 13.93
CA THR A 219 -3.26 -8.41 13.62
C THR A 219 -3.47 -7.00 14.14
N ALA A 220 -2.97 -6.66 15.34
CA ALA A 220 -3.05 -5.32 15.89
C ALA A 220 -2.30 -4.29 15.01
N VAL A 221 -1.08 -4.60 14.60
CA VAL A 221 -0.27 -3.78 13.70
C VAL A 221 -1.00 -3.51 12.39
N LEU A 222 -1.57 -4.54 11.77
CA LEU A 222 -2.31 -4.42 10.50
C LEU A 222 -3.60 -3.59 10.67
N MET A 223 -4.37 -3.84 11.74
CA MET A 223 -5.62 -3.11 11.99
C MET A 223 -5.39 -1.63 12.28
N LEU A 224 -4.31 -1.27 12.97
CA LEU A 224 -3.96 0.13 13.25
C LEU A 224 -3.61 0.93 11.99
N ARG A 225 -3.19 0.28 10.90
CA ARG A 225 -2.94 0.97 9.63
C ARG A 225 -4.20 1.59 9.01
N ARG A 226 -5.39 1.15 9.42
CA ARG A 226 -6.68 1.72 8.98
C ARG A 226 -6.95 3.03 9.73
N THR A 227 -6.69 4.15 9.09
CA THR A 227 -6.68 5.48 9.74
C THR A 227 -8.04 5.96 10.22
N VAL A 228 -9.12 5.63 9.48
CA VAL A 228 -10.49 6.03 9.84
C VAL A 228 -11.07 5.13 10.91
N ILE A 229 -10.93 3.82 10.76
CA ILE A 229 -11.53 2.82 11.65
C ILE A 229 -10.61 2.53 12.82
N GLY A 230 -9.30 2.45 12.56
CA GLY A 230 -8.30 2.02 13.54
C GLY A 230 -8.45 0.56 13.93
N LEU A 231 -8.01 0.26 15.15
CA LEU A 231 -8.22 -1.01 15.81
C LEU A 231 -9.46 -0.90 16.69
N ASP A 232 -10.52 -1.60 16.31
CA ASP A 232 -11.73 -1.79 17.12
C ASP A 232 -11.49 -2.98 18.07
N ARG A 233 -11.64 -2.76 19.38
CA ARG A 233 -11.31 -3.76 20.42
C ARG A 233 -12.17 -5.01 20.35
N ASP A 234 -13.46 -4.85 20.04
CA ASP A 234 -14.38 -5.97 19.93
C ASP A 234 -14.09 -6.84 18.70
N ASP A 235 -13.84 -6.19 17.54
CA ASP A 235 -13.45 -6.90 16.32
C ASP A 235 -12.11 -7.61 16.52
N PHE A 236 -11.14 -6.94 17.13
CA PHE A 236 -9.85 -7.53 17.46
C PHE A 236 -9.96 -8.75 18.36
N PHE A 237 -10.76 -8.66 19.44
CA PHE A 237 -10.99 -9.80 20.34
C PHE A 237 -11.66 -10.98 19.62
N LYS A 238 -12.68 -10.72 18.81
CA LYS A 238 -13.36 -11.75 18.01
C LYS A 238 -12.41 -12.49 17.05
N ARG A 239 -11.44 -11.76 16.49
CA ARG A 239 -10.46 -12.32 15.53
C ARG A 239 -9.33 -13.09 16.18
N THR A 240 -8.86 -12.63 17.33
CA THR A 240 -7.62 -13.11 17.94
C THR A 240 -7.83 -13.90 19.23
N GLY A 241 -8.91 -13.67 19.94
CA GLY A 241 -9.16 -14.20 21.29
C GLY A 241 -8.42 -13.47 22.41
N PHE A 242 -7.67 -12.39 22.09
CA PHE A 242 -6.92 -11.59 23.06
C PHE A 242 -7.55 -10.21 23.25
N ALA A 243 -7.56 -9.71 24.48
CA ALA A 243 -7.84 -8.32 24.72
C ALA A 243 -6.65 -7.48 24.26
N PHE A 244 -6.89 -6.43 23.45
CA PHE A 244 -5.81 -5.58 22.92
C PHE A 244 -4.95 -4.99 24.01
N ASP A 245 -5.57 -4.47 25.07
CA ASP A 245 -4.87 -3.86 26.22
C ASP A 245 -3.96 -4.86 26.94
N ALA A 246 -4.28 -6.14 26.92
CA ALA A 246 -3.44 -7.17 27.56
C ALA A 246 -2.14 -7.43 26.78
N ILE A 247 -2.15 -7.29 25.45
CA ILE A 247 -0.98 -7.55 24.61
C ILE A 247 -0.22 -6.27 24.24
N ALA A 248 -0.90 -5.12 24.18
CA ALA A 248 -0.29 -3.83 23.81
C ALA A 248 0.14 -3.00 25.05
N GLY A 249 -0.45 -3.26 26.21
CA GLY A 249 -0.18 -2.74 27.55
C GLY A 249 0.68 -1.47 27.62
N ASP A 250 1.96 -1.66 27.86
CA ASP A 250 2.91 -0.55 28.06
C ASP A 250 3.11 0.29 26.79
N ALA A 251 3.11 -0.32 25.60
CA ALA A 251 3.24 0.39 24.34
C ALA A 251 2.05 1.31 24.08
N LEU A 252 0.82 0.85 24.33
CA LEU A 252 -0.37 1.68 24.21
C LEU A 252 -0.31 2.89 25.17
N VAL A 253 0.06 2.67 26.43
CA VAL A 253 0.19 3.76 27.42
C VAL A 253 1.28 4.75 27.02
N LYS A 254 2.44 4.26 26.57
CA LYS A 254 3.56 5.07 26.08
C LYS A 254 3.11 5.99 24.96
N HIS A 255 2.53 5.43 23.90
CA HIS A 255 2.18 6.18 22.70
C HIS A 255 0.96 7.10 22.86
N ARG A 256 0.00 6.74 23.73
CA ARG A 256 -1.07 7.66 24.15
C ARG A 256 -0.51 8.89 24.88
N ARG A 257 0.38 8.68 25.85
CA ARG A 257 1.02 9.79 26.59
C ARG A 257 1.88 10.65 25.68
N GLY A 258 2.50 10.04 24.68
CA GLY A 258 3.28 10.73 23.65
C GLY A 258 2.43 11.47 22.60
N GLY A 259 1.10 11.37 22.65
CA GLY A 259 0.20 12.03 21.71
C GLY A 259 0.21 11.40 20.30
N LEU A 260 0.71 10.15 20.18
CA LEU A 260 0.79 9.44 18.90
C LEU A 260 -0.42 8.54 18.62
N LEU A 261 -1.12 8.11 19.66
CA LEU A 261 -2.35 7.33 19.58
C LEU A 261 -3.47 8.04 20.34
N GLU A 262 -4.66 8.04 19.77
CA GLU A 262 -5.91 8.35 20.42
C GLU A 262 -6.67 7.08 20.76
N ASP A 263 -7.39 7.08 21.87
CA ASP A 263 -8.09 5.94 22.44
C ASP A 263 -9.42 6.42 23.06
N ASP A 264 -10.52 5.98 22.45
CA ASP A 264 -11.89 6.31 22.89
C ASP A 264 -12.56 5.15 23.66
N GLU A 265 -11.77 4.20 24.20
CA GLU A 265 -12.17 2.97 24.90
C GLU A 265 -12.76 1.89 23.98
N ILE A 266 -13.28 2.26 22.82
CA ILE A 266 -13.79 1.34 21.80
C ILE A 266 -12.71 1.08 20.75
N ARG A 267 -12.01 2.14 20.36
CA ARG A 267 -11.05 2.12 19.23
C ARG A 267 -9.76 2.81 19.59
N VAL A 268 -8.69 2.31 19.00
CA VAL A 268 -7.38 2.96 19.01
C VAL A 268 -7.01 3.35 17.60
N ARG A 269 -6.59 4.61 17.41
CA ARG A 269 -6.21 5.17 16.10
C ARG A 269 -4.94 5.99 16.24
N PHE A 270 -4.25 6.18 15.13
CA PHE A 270 -3.19 7.17 15.06
C PHE A 270 -3.77 8.58 15.18
N THR A 271 -3.09 9.44 15.94
CA THR A 271 -3.24 10.87 15.80
C THR A 271 -2.54 11.33 14.52
N ARG A 272 -2.71 12.59 14.11
CA ARG A 272 -1.96 13.15 12.98
C ARG A 272 -0.45 13.00 13.19
N GLU A 273 0.08 13.34 14.36
CA GLU A 273 1.50 13.16 14.68
C GLU A 273 1.92 11.68 14.68
N GLY A 274 1.03 10.81 15.15
CA GLY A 274 1.27 9.38 15.15
C GLY A 274 1.41 8.77 13.75
N LEU A 275 0.76 9.34 12.75
CA LEU A 275 0.90 8.88 11.36
C LEU A 275 2.32 9.05 10.82
N PHE A 276 3.00 10.13 11.19
CA PHE A 276 4.40 10.38 10.76
C PHE A 276 5.41 9.47 11.48
N LEU A 277 5.02 8.90 12.60
CA LEU A 277 5.83 7.97 13.41
C LEU A 277 5.22 6.57 13.47
N ALA A 278 4.38 6.23 12.48
CA ALA A 278 3.60 5.00 12.49
C ALA A 278 4.49 3.75 12.62
N ASP A 279 5.60 3.67 11.90
CA ASP A 279 6.51 2.51 11.95
C ASP A 279 7.14 2.35 13.35
N THR A 280 7.45 3.45 14.04
CA THR A 280 7.95 3.41 15.42
C THR A 280 6.88 2.88 16.37
N VAL A 281 5.64 3.36 16.25
CA VAL A 281 4.52 2.90 17.08
C VAL A 281 4.22 1.42 16.81
N LEU A 282 4.15 1.03 15.53
CA LEU A 282 3.82 -0.33 15.13
C LEU A 282 4.90 -1.33 15.55
N SER A 283 6.18 -0.94 15.50
CA SER A 283 7.30 -1.81 15.94
C SER A 283 7.31 -2.09 17.44
N ASP A 284 6.80 -1.18 18.25
CA ASP A 284 6.69 -1.39 19.71
C ASP A 284 5.55 -2.36 20.09
N LEU A 285 4.67 -2.71 19.15
CA LEU A 285 3.53 -3.60 19.38
C LEU A 285 3.81 -5.07 18.99
N VAL A 286 4.93 -5.34 18.30
CA VAL A 286 5.28 -6.68 17.79
C VAL A 286 6.04 -7.52 18.81
#